data_4ffb4d2a31b574185535de8fbb937b48
#
_entry.id   4ffb4d2a31b574185535de8fbb937b48
#
_cell.length_a   1.000
_cell.length_b   1.000
_cell.length_c   1.000
_cell.angle_alpha   90.00
_cell.angle_beta   90.00
_cell.angle_gamma   90.00
#
_symmetry.space_group_name_H-M   'P 1'
#
loop_
_entity.id
_entity.type
_entity.pdbx_description
1 polymer ?
#
loop_
_entity_poly.entity_id
_entity_poly.type
_entity_poly.pdbx_seq_one_letter_code
_entity_poly.pdbx_strand_id
1 'polypeptide(L)'
;MFKRIYLLLLVMGIFFISGCVALGIGAAAAGAGGGTYFYINGEGKTDYYFDFNRVWSACEKTVADMHGLDVEPIKGIGTGTITSIINDEKVQFTVTYKDRNVTSVAIRVGIIGNKLSSQLLHDKIIDNITKK
;
A
#
# COMPACT_ATOMS: atom_id res chain seq x y z
N MET A 1 6.99 32.92 39.61
CA MET A 1 6.46 31.58 39.81
C MET A 1 5.52 31.16 38.68
N PHE A 2 4.52 31.94 38.38
CA PHE A 2 3.56 31.63 37.32
C PHE A 2 4.18 31.58 35.90
N LYS A 3 5.14 32.44 35.59
CA LYS A 3 5.84 32.43 34.30
C LYS A 3 6.57 31.11 34.01
N ARG A 4 7.16 30.50 35.03
CA ARG A 4 7.89 29.24 34.88
C ARG A 4 6.94 28.06 34.66
N ILE A 5 5.75 28.12 35.26
CA ILE A 5 4.70 27.11 35.09
C ILE A 5 4.11 27.18 33.68
N TYR A 6 3.88 28.41 33.16
CA TYR A 6 3.42 28.61 31.79
C TYR A 6 4.45 28.12 30.76
N LEU A 7 5.74 28.33 31.04
CA LEU A 7 6.82 27.89 30.18
C LEU A 7 6.91 26.36 30.14
N LEU A 8 6.74 25.71 31.30
CA LEU A 8 6.69 24.24 31.39
C LEU A 8 5.49 23.64 30.68
N LEU A 9 4.30 24.26 30.82
CA LEU A 9 3.10 23.85 30.14
C LEU A 9 3.21 24.03 28.62
N LEU A 10 3.86 25.09 28.17
CA LEU A 10 4.08 25.36 26.76
C LEU A 10 5.05 24.37 26.13
N VAL A 11 6.13 24.02 26.85
CA VAL A 11 7.08 22.99 26.40
C VAL A 11 6.43 21.62 26.37
N MET A 12 5.60 21.32 27.37
CA MET A 12 4.89 20.04 27.43
C MET A 12 3.82 19.91 26.34
N GLY A 13 3.19 21.04 25.95
CA GLY A 13 2.23 21.08 24.84
C GLY A 13 2.87 20.79 23.46
N ILE A 14 4.12 21.20 23.28
CA ILE A 14 4.85 20.96 22.01
C ILE A 14 5.21 19.48 21.83
N PHE A 15 5.43 18.75 22.94
CA PHE A 15 5.71 17.33 22.88
C PHE A 15 4.52 16.48 22.43
N PHE A 16 3.29 16.96 22.67
CA PHE A 16 2.08 16.24 22.23
C PHE A 16 1.81 16.35 20.72
N ILE A 17 2.29 17.41 20.09
CA ILE A 17 2.12 17.64 18.66
C ILE A 17 3.07 16.75 17.84
N SER A 18 4.21 16.38 18.41
CA SER A 18 5.19 15.53 17.74
C SER A 18 4.78 14.05 17.65
N GLY A 19 3.84 13.62 18.51
CA GLY A 19 3.39 12.22 18.53
C GLY A 19 2.57 11.80 17.31
N CYS A 20 1.87 12.73 16.67
CA CYS A 20 1.10 12.41 15.47
C CYS A 20 1.97 12.22 14.23
N VAL A 21 3.16 12.83 14.22
CA VAL A 21 4.09 12.72 13.09
C VAL A 21 4.78 11.36 13.08
N ALA A 22 5.00 10.76 14.25
CA ALA A 22 5.64 9.44 14.35
C ALA A 22 4.76 8.31 13.80
N LEU A 23 3.42 8.42 13.92
CA LEU A 23 2.48 7.48 13.29
C LEU A 23 2.41 7.68 11.77
N GLY A 24 2.80 8.87 11.30
CA GLY A 24 2.88 9.17 9.88
C GLY A 24 4.16 8.67 9.20
N ILE A 25 5.09 8.05 9.91
CA ILE A 25 6.32 7.50 9.31
C ILE A 25 5.99 6.33 8.38
N GLY A 26 4.97 5.54 8.69
CA GLY A 26 4.41 4.59 7.74
C GLY A 26 3.87 5.27 6.49
N ALA A 27 3.38 6.50 6.63
CA ALA A 27 2.89 7.33 5.54
C ALA A 27 4.01 8.11 4.82
N ALA A 28 5.24 8.12 5.32
CA ALA A 28 6.35 8.73 4.61
C ALA A 28 6.66 7.99 3.30
N ALA A 29 6.40 6.70 3.25
CA ALA A 29 6.38 5.94 2.01
C ALA A 29 5.27 6.45 1.07
N ALA A 30 4.22 7.05 1.60
CA ALA A 30 3.14 7.66 0.84
C ALA A 30 3.57 8.91 0.05
N GLY A 31 4.70 9.55 0.37
CA GLY A 31 5.28 10.61 -0.43
C GLY A 31 5.58 10.20 -1.87
N ALA A 32 5.70 8.90 -2.14
CA ALA A 32 5.86 8.32 -3.47
C ALA A 32 4.54 7.96 -4.15
N GLY A 33 3.37 8.35 -3.59
CA GLY A 33 2.04 8.10 -4.15
C GLY A 33 1.33 6.87 -3.59
N GLY A 34 1.93 6.14 -2.65
CA GLY A 34 1.29 5.06 -1.92
C GLY A 34 0.65 5.55 -0.61
N GLY A 35 -0.49 5.00 -0.26
CA GLY A 35 -1.17 5.23 1.00
C GLY A 35 -0.68 4.32 2.13
N THR A 36 -1.38 4.36 3.25
CA THR A 36 -1.06 3.51 4.39
C THR A 36 -1.36 2.05 4.07
N TYR A 37 -0.43 1.18 4.42
CA TYR A 37 -0.59 -0.26 4.30
C TYR A 37 -1.39 -0.82 5.47
N PHE A 38 -2.46 -1.55 5.15
CA PHE A 38 -3.28 -2.27 6.12
C PHE A 38 -3.28 -3.78 5.82
N TYR A 39 -3.16 -4.57 6.85
CA TYR A 39 -3.30 -6.02 6.73
C TYR A 39 -4.54 -6.47 7.47
N ILE A 40 -5.57 -6.87 6.72
CA ILE A 40 -6.88 -7.26 7.27
C ILE A 40 -7.36 -8.52 6.56
N ASN A 41 -7.80 -9.51 7.34
CA ASN A 41 -8.39 -10.76 6.83
C ASN A 41 -7.48 -11.50 5.83
N GLY A 42 -6.18 -11.49 6.06
CA GLY A 42 -5.22 -12.17 5.19
C GLY A 42 -4.83 -11.37 3.94
N GLU A 43 -5.33 -10.16 3.79
CA GLU A 43 -5.03 -9.29 2.64
C GLU A 43 -4.28 -8.04 3.08
N GLY A 44 -3.17 -7.74 2.38
CA GLY A 44 -2.50 -6.47 2.50
C GLY A 44 -3.13 -5.46 1.55
N LYS A 45 -3.65 -4.36 2.08
CA LYS A 45 -4.34 -3.31 1.30
C LYS A 45 -3.58 -2.00 1.35
N THR A 46 -3.48 -1.36 0.19
CA THR A 46 -2.91 -0.03 0.07
C THR A 46 -3.70 0.77 -0.97
N ASP A 47 -3.96 2.03 -0.67
CA ASP A 47 -4.50 2.97 -1.65
C ASP A 47 -3.33 3.66 -2.35
N TYR A 48 -3.36 3.65 -3.68
CA TYR A 48 -2.36 4.33 -4.51
C TYR A 48 -3.01 5.57 -5.12
N TYR A 49 -2.32 6.70 -5.05
CA TYR A 49 -2.81 7.99 -5.58
C TYR A 49 -2.48 8.15 -7.06
N PHE A 50 -2.90 7.17 -7.84
CA PHE A 50 -2.75 7.11 -9.29
C PHE A 50 -4.03 6.54 -9.91
N ASP A 51 -4.21 6.77 -11.21
CA ASP A 51 -5.36 6.24 -11.93
C ASP A 51 -5.34 4.70 -12.02
N PHE A 52 -6.50 4.13 -12.23
CA PHE A 52 -6.70 2.68 -12.27
C PHE A 52 -5.79 1.98 -13.29
N ASN A 53 -5.71 2.51 -14.52
CA ASN A 53 -4.91 1.88 -15.57
C ASN A 53 -3.43 1.86 -15.25
N ARG A 54 -2.92 2.92 -14.65
CA ARG A 54 -1.53 3.01 -14.24
C ARG A 54 -1.20 2.01 -13.14
N VAL A 55 -2.06 1.89 -12.15
CA VAL A 55 -1.91 0.92 -11.05
C VAL A 55 -2.06 -0.51 -11.57
N TRP A 56 -3.03 -0.76 -12.44
CA TRP A 56 -3.21 -2.06 -13.08
C TRP A 56 -1.95 -2.52 -13.83
N SER A 57 -1.40 -1.65 -14.67
CA SER A 57 -0.17 -1.93 -15.42
C SER A 57 1.01 -2.21 -14.49
N ALA A 58 1.12 -1.48 -13.39
CA ALA A 58 2.16 -1.71 -12.39
C ALA A 58 1.99 -3.07 -11.70
N CYS A 59 0.77 -3.50 -11.43
CA CYS A 59 0.49 -4.83 -10.88
C CYS A 59 0.90 -5.93 -11.87
N GLU A 60 0.53 -5.79 -13.13
CA GLU A 60 0.94 -6.73 -14.18
C GLU A 60 2.47 -6.81 -14.30
N LYS A 61 3.14 -5.67 -14.27
CA LYS A 61 4.60 -5.61 -14.31
C LYS A 61 5.23 -6.26 -13.08
N THR A 62 4.67 -6.06 -11.92
CA THR A 62 5.13 -6.67 -10.67
C THR A 62 5.06 -8.19 -10.74
N VAL A 63 3.96 -8.73 -11.26
CA VAL A 63 3.80 -10.18 -11.47
C VAL A 63 4.87 -10.71 -12.43
N ALA A 64 5.14 -10.00 -13.50
CA ALA A 64 6.18 -10.36 -14.46
C ALA A 64 7.58 -10.30 -13.85
N ASP A 65 7.89 -9.25 -13.10
CA ASP A 65 9.18 -9.08 -12.43
C ASP A 65 9.43 -10.18 -11.37
N MET A 66 8.37 -10.69 -10.77
CA MET A 66 8.43 -11.78 -9.79
C MET A 66 8.38 -13.17 -10.43
N HIS A 67 8.45 -13.25 -11.75
CA HIS A 67 8.37 -14.51 -12.51
C HIS A 67 7.10 -15.32 -12.20
N GLY A 68 5.96 -14.64 -12.15
CA GLY A 68 4.66 -15.27 -11.88
C GLY A 68 4.30 -16.31 -12.95
N LEU A 69 3.80 -17.46 -12.49
CA LEU A 69 3.31 -18.53 -13.33
C LEU A 69 1.78 -18.51 -13.35
N ASP A 70 1.19 -19.08 -14.39
CA ASP A 70 -0.28 -19.21 -14.55
C ASP A 70 -1.00 -17.88 -14.28
N VAL A 71 -0.53 -16.81 -14.93
CA VAL A 71 -1.09 -15.47 -14.75
C VAL A 71 -2.48 -15.38 -15.36
N GLU A 72 -3.47 -15.08 -14.54
CA GLU A 72 -4.86 -14.92 -14.94
C GLU A 72 -5.37 -13.52 -14.61
N PRO A 73 -5.26 -12.56 -15.53
CA PRO A 73 -5.83 -11.24 -15.33
C PRO A 73 -7.32 -11.23 -15.73
N ILE A 74 -8.16 -10.70 -14.84
CA ILE A 74 -9.58 -10.47 -15.13
C ILE A 74 -9.86 -9.01 -14.85
N LYS A 75 -9.93 -8.19 -15.90
CA LYS A 75 -10.15 -6.76 -15.80
C LYS A 75 -11.60 -6.42 -16.08
N GLY A 76 -12.31 -5.92 -15.07
CA GLY A 76 -13.67 -5.41 -15.18
C GLY A 76 -13.72 -3.89 -15.16
N ILE A 77 -14.93 -3.34 -15.12
CA ILE A 77 -15.18 -1.92 -14.98
C ILE A 77 -15.03 -1.55 -13.50
N GLY A 78 -14.02 -0.75 -13.16
CA GLY A 78 -13.78 -0.27 -11.81
C GLY A 78 -13.19 -1.29 -10.83
N THR A 79 -13.03 -2.54 -11.24
CA THR A 79 -12.38 -3.56 -10.43
C THR A 79 -11.75 -4.63 -11.33
N GLY A 80 -10.69 -5.24 -10.86
CA GLY A 80 -10.04 -6.33 -11.58
C GLY A 80 -9.23 -7.18 -10.64
N THR A 81 -8.95 -8.41 -11.05
CA THR A 81 -8.11 -9.34 -10.31
C THR A 81 -7.01 -9.88 -11.19
N ILE A 82 -5.83 -10.05 -10.60
CA ILE A 82 -4.73 -10.78 -11.21
C ILE A 82 -4.37 -11.92 -10.27
N THR A 83 -4.50 -13.14 -10.73
CA THR A 83 -4.09 -14.32 -9.96
C THR A 83 -2.86 -14.92 -10.61
N SER A 84 -1.89 -15.30 -9.79
CA SER A 84 -0.65 -15.91 -10.28
C SER A 84 -0.04 -16.79 -9.21
N ILE A 85 0.89 -17.65 -9.61
CA ILE A 85 1.73 -18.40 -8.68
C ILE A 85 3.10 -17.74 -8.64
N ILE A 86 3.48 -17.25 -7.48
CA ILE A 86 4.77 -16.60 -7.23
C ILE A 86 5.46 -17.34 -6.07
N ASN A 87 6.67 -17.86 -6.31
CA ASN A 87 7.42 -18.62 -5.31
C ASN A 87 6.60 -19.80 -4.72
N ASP A 88 5.93 -20.54 -5.59
CA ASP A 88 5.09 -21.70 -5.24
C ASP A 88 3.86 -21.36 -4.40
N GLU A 89 3.52 -20.09 -4.26
CA GLU A 89 2.32 -19.65 -3.55
C GLU A 89 1.34 -18.96 -4.49
N LYS A 90 0.06 -19.23 -4.31
CA LYS A 90 -0.99 -18.53 -5.03
C LYS A 90 -1.11 -17.10 -4.52
N VAL A 91 -0.95 -16.16 -5.41
CA VAL A 91 -1.06 -14.72 -5.10
C VAL A 91 -2.23 -14.13 -5.87
N GLN A 92 -3.05 -13.37 -5.20
CA GLN A 92 -4.17 -12.66 -5.81
C GLN A 92 -4.06 -11.17 -5.55
N PHE A 93 -4.07 -10.41 -6.64
CA PHE A 93 -4.15 -8.95 -6.62
C PHE A 93 -5.59 -8.56 -6.94
N THR A 94 -6.21 -7.77 -6.09
CA THR A 94 -7.52 -7.18 -6.36
C THR A 94 -7.34 -5.67 -6.48
N VAL A 95 -7.58 -5.14 -7.67
CA VAL A 95 -7.41 -3.72 -7.98
C VAL A 95 -8.79 -3.08 -8.09
N THR A 96 -9.06 -2.08 -7.29
CA THR A 96 -10.37 -1.43 -7.19
C THR A 96 -10.24 0.08 -7.40
N TYR A 97 -11.02 0.60 -8.34
CA TYR A 97 -11.18 2.04 -8.56
C TYR A 97 -11.89 2.66 -7.36
N LYS A 98 -11.30 3.69 -6.78
CA LYS A 98 -11.94 4.47 -5.71
C LYS A 98 -12.29 5.88 -6.15
N ASP A 99 -11.40 6.53 -6.85
CA ASP A 99 -11.60 7.86 -7.39
C ASP A 99 -10.69 8.04 -8.61
N ARG A 100 -10.81 9.15 -9.30
CA ARG A 100 -10.07 9.45 -10.55
C ARG A 100 -8.56 9.17 -10.45
N ASN A 101 -7.94 9.55 -9.34
CA ASN A 101 -6.52 9.33 -9.08
C ASN A 101 -6.30 8.57 -7.76
N VAL A 102 -7.24 7.69 -7.40
CA VAL A 102 -7.10 6.82 -6.23
C VAL A 102 -7.56 5.42 -6.61
N THR A 103 -6.65 4.47 -6.47
CA THR A 103 -6.89 3.07 -6.76
C THR A 103 -6.42 2.22 -5.59
N SER A 104 -7.29 1.34 -5.10
CA SER A 104 -6.95 0.43 -4.01
C SER A 104 -6.44 -0.90 -4.57
N VAL A 105 -5.40 -1.44 -3.97
CA VAL A 105 -4.89 -2.78 -4.27
C VAL A 105 -4.89 -3.61 -3.01
N ALA A 106 -5.55 -4.76 -3.06
CA ALA A 106 -5.51 -5.77 -2.02
C ALA A 106 -4.72 -6.98 -2.52
N ILE A 107 -3.75 -7.45 -1.76
CA ILE A 107 -2.91 -8.59 -2.12
C ILE A 107 -3.05 -9.68 -1.06
N ARG A 108 -3.41 -10.88 -1.51
CA ARG A 108 -3.42 -12.09 -0.68
C ARG A 108 -2.33 -13.03 -1.19
N VAL A 109 -1.44 -13.42 -0.31
CA VAL A 109 -0.38 -14.40 -0.59
C VAL A 109 -0.68 -15.69 0.16
N GLY A 110 -0.90 -16.77 -0.57
CA GLY A 110 -1.29 -18.06 -0.02
C GLY A 110 -2.75 -18.10 0.46
N ILE A 111 -3.18 -19.23 0.99
CA ILE A 111 -4.58 -19.44 1.42
C ILE A 111 -4.89 -18.62 2.68
N ILE A 112 -3.97 -18.60 3.63
CA ILE A 112 -4.13 -17.92 4.92
C ILE A 112 -3.80 -16.44 4.82
N GLY A 113 -2.94 -16.08 3.88
CA GLY A 113 -2.36 -14.75 3.73
C GLY A 113 -0.99 -14.63 4.41
N ASN A 114 -0.15 -13.76 3.90
CA ASN A 114 1.18 -13.48 4.44
C ASN A 114 1.42 -11.96 4.40
N LYS A 115 1.48 -11.38 5.59
CA LYS A 115 1.63 -9.92 5.75
C LYS A 115 2.92 -9.40 5.15
N LEU A 116 4.04 -10.05 5.40
CA LEU A 116 5.34 -9.60 4.96
C LEU A 116 5.51 -9.71 3.44
N SER A 117 5.11 -10.84 2.86
CA SER A 117 5.14 -11.03 1.40
C SER A 117 4.21 -10.07 0.68
N SER A 118 3.03 -9.83 1.23
CA SER A 118 2.06 -8.87 0.72
C SER A 118 2.63 -7.44 0.73
N GLN A 119 3.29 -7.05 1.80
CA GLN A 119 3.96 -5.75 1.91
C GLN A 119 5.08 -5.60 0.89
N LEU A 120 5.90 -6.63 0.69
CA LEU A 120 6.96 -6.62 -0.30
C LEU A 120 6.42 -6.42 -1.72
N LEU A 121 5.30 -7.06 -2.04
CA LEU A 121 4.65 -6.88 -3.34
C LEU A 121 4.12 -5.47 -3.52
N HIS A 122 3.55 -4.87 -2.48
CA HIS A 122 3.14 -3.46 -2.51
C HIS A 122 4.32 -2.51 -2.75
N ASP A 123 5.46 -2.76 -2.12
CA ASP A 123 6.67 -1.97 -2.34
C ASP A 123 7.13 -2.07 -3.80
N LYS A 124 7.05 -3.25 -4.41
CA LYS A 124 7.37 -3.44 -5.82
C LYS A 124 6.38 -2.76 -6.77
N ILE A 125 5.11 -2.73 -6.41
CA ILE A 125 4.09 -2.01 -7.18
C ILE A 125 4.41 -0.51 -7.20
N ILE A 126 4.70 0.08 -6.05
CA ILE A 126 5.01 1.51 -6.01
C ILE A 126 6.29 1.84 -6.78
N ASP A 127 7.29 0.98 -6.73
CA ASP A 127 8.49 1.13 -7.54
C ASP A 127 8.16 1.13 -9.04
N ASN A 128 7.30 0.22 -9.47
CA ASN A 128 6.89 0.12 -10.87
C ASN A 128 6.01 1.28 -11.32
N ILE A 129 5.22 1.88 -10.43
CA ILE A 129 4.44 3.06 -10.73
C ILE A 129 5.35 4.29 -10.92
N THR A 130 6.35 4.44 -10.05
CA THR A 130 7.21 5.62 -10.00
C THR A 130 8.39 5.55 -10.98
N LYS A 131 8.76 4.37 -11.43
CA LYS A 131 9.76 4.21 -12.49
C LYS A 131 9.26 4.75 -13.82
N LYS A 132 10.08 5.54 -14.45
CA LYS A 132 9.84 6.00 -15.81
C LYS A 132 10.51 5.10 -16.84
#